data_f863e347d3cdcd4853042676e47ffb2f
#
_entry.id   f863e347d3cdcd4853042676e47ffb2f
#
_cell.length_a   1.000
_cell.length_b   1.000
_cell.length_c   1.000
_cell.angle_alpha   90.00
_cell.angle_beta   90.00
_cell.angle_gamma   90.00
#
_symmetry.space_group_name_H-M   'P 1'
#
loop_
_entity.id
_entity.type
_entity.pdbx_description
1 polymer ?
#
loop_
_entity_poly.entity_id
_entity_poly.type
_entity_poly.pdbx_seq_one_letter_code
_entity_poly.pdbx_strand_id
1 'polypeptide(L)'
;MRASHVEKDGLNMASELSRRNFITGGVAVAAGAATVAAKAALAGEAVDPTQPWIPAWDEECDIVVAGYGAAGVTAAISACEQGMKTIVLEKSPIEDGGNFGCSTSNLHDTFRCDLDEIKTKAKRMSFYCVPNEDAIDHLCDVMVQDMYPWLTDELGFSFFEGTREGSARHATDSAIMFYRTPEGHPGAGYEFFAALSQVAKDKGAEVRLGSPITGLVQNPLTREVLGVEYSDDGGATTKTIKAKHGVIMCVGGFENSKIKQAWYNHAGIFQQCWGTPYNTGDGIDICSAAGAAMWHLEGCEWSACAYRLPSEEVGCAVSMPEKGYDPYTTTYFWVNKYGSRFMNEQTTMNHNIGKTPLTDWTHNKGKYPNADEYPNLPFWMVFDQNMYDKVQLYQGTGYWGLLDTYCAVQGLQPTEDWNDYALDKGWIVKADTIEELAAKMQGVNPSNEVETCDAEGLKATFDAYNAACKKGKDADFERSADSMQALSEEGPYYAIEMCCSSINTQGGPWHDGYNRTLDAQGNVIPRLYNCGEFGSINGFAYLIGNICEALTTGRIAALDCA
;
A
#
# COMPACT_ATOMS: atom_id res chain seq x y z
N MET A 1 57.12 5.94 -22.92
CA MET A 1 57.60 5.21 -21.70
C MET A 1 56.45 5.05 -20.77
N ARG A 2 56.04 3.81 -20.56
CA ARG A 2 55.23 3.19 -19.51
C ARG A 2 54.29 4.11 -18.68
N ALA A 3 53.00 4.01 -18.99
CA ALA A 3 51.90 4.32 -18.09
C ALA A 3 51.32 3.00 -17.53
N SER A 4 51.12 2.99 -16.23
CA SER A 4 50.67 1.87 -15.42
C SER A 4 49.16 1.64 -15.55
N HIS A 5 48.80 0.39 -15.88
CA HIS A 5 47.47 -0.17 -15.70
C HIS A 5 47.28 -0.53 -14.22
N VAL A 6 46.32 0.04 -13.56
CA VAL A 6 45.75 -0.52 -12.30
C VAL A 6 44.25 -0.13 -12.22
N GLU A 7 43.47 -1.14 -11.95
CA GLU A 7 42.09 -1.17 -11.41
C GLU A 7 40.91 -0.72 -12.28
N LYS A 8 40.40 -1.69 -13.02
CA LYS A 8 39.02 -1.72 -13.51
C LYS A 8 38.25 -3.02 -13.17
N ASP A 9 38.78 -3.85 -12.31
CA ASP A 9 38.19 -5.19 -12.06
C ASP A 9 37.26 -5.29 -10.82
N GLY A 10 37.09 -4.22 -10.04
CA GLY A 10 36.25 -4.24 -8.84
C GLY A 10 34.75 -3.99 -9.06
N LEU A 11 34.39 -3.30 -10.14
CA LEU A 11 32.98 -2.90 -10.38
C LEU A 11 32.14 -3.93 -11.16
N ASN A 12 32.78 -4.92 -11.79
CA ASN A 12 32.05 -5.91 -12.60
C ASN A 12 31.56 -7.14 -11.80
N MET A 13 32.11 -7.41 -10.62
CA MET A 13 31.65 -8.58 -9.84
C MET A 13 30.36 -8.33 -9.04
N ALA A 14 30.10 -7.11 -8.62
CA ALA A 14 28.86 -6.77 -7.93
C ALA A 14 27.63 -6.80 -8.85
N SER A 15 27.81 -6.40 -10.14
CA SER A 15 26.73 -6.43 -11.14
C SER A 15 26.40 -7.85 -11.63
N GLU A 16 27.38 -8.76 -11.65
CA GLU A 16 27.15 -10.16 -12.06
C GLU A 16 26.48 -11.00 -10.94
N LEU A 17 26.78 -10.71 -9.68
CA LEU A 17 26.11 -11.36 -8.55
C LEU A 17 24.64 -10.94 -8.43
N SER A 18 24.34 -9.67 -8.70
CA SER A 18 22.96 -9.14 -8.75
C SER A 18 22.14 -9.80 -9.86
N ARG A 19 22.70 -9.96 -11.07
CA ARG A 19 22.01 -10.61 -12.20
C ARG A 19 21.78 -12.10 -12.01
N ARG A 20 22.69 -12.82 -11.36
CA ARG A 20 22.52 -14.25 -11.08
C ARG A 20 21.46 -14.51 -10.00
N ASN A 21 21.42 -13.70 -8.97
CA ASN A 21 20.38 -13.82 -7.93
C ASN A 21 18.99 -13.40 -8.45
N PHE A 22 18.93 -12.44 -9.39
CA PHE A 22 17.67 -12.06 -10.04
C PHE A 22 17.10 -13.18 -10.93
N ILE A 23 17.95 -13.91 -11.65
CA ILE A 23 17.50 -15.04 -12.50
C ILE A 23 17.14 -16.27 -11.65
N THR A 24 17.81 -16.51 -10.53
CA THR A 24 17.50 -17.66 -9.66
C THR A 24 16.32 -17.41 -8.72
N GLY A 25 16.09 -16.17 -8.26
CA GLY A 25 14.91 -15.81 -7.45
C GLY A 25 13.62 -15.76 -8.28
N GLY A 26 13.67 -15.24 -9.53
CA GLY A 26 12.50 -15.18 -10.42
C GLY A 26 12.06 -16.53 -11.00
N VAL A 27 12.96 -17.52 -11.03
CA VAL A 27 12.65 -18.88 -11.51
C VAL A 27 12.05 -19.74 -10.40
N ALA A 28 12.29 -19.42 -9.11
CA ALA A 28 11.75 -20.19 -8.00
C ALA A 28 10.24 -19.97 -7.78
N VAL A 29 9.71 -18.79 -8.10
CA VAL A 29 8.27 -18.46 -7.90
C VAL A 29 7.40 -18.96 -9.05
N ALA A 30 7.91 -19.03 -10.29
CA ALA A 30 7.19 -19.63 -11.42
C ALA A 30 7.23 -21.18 -11.41
N ALA A 31 8.02 -21.77 -10.54
CA ALA A 31 8.25 -23.21 -10.51
C ALA A 31 7.24 -23.98 -9.64
N GLY A 32 6.48 -23.33 -8.74
CA GLY A 32 5.60 -24.04 -7.81
C GLY A 32 4.47 -24.82 -8.49
N ALA A 33 3.68 -24.20 -9.33
CA ALA A 33 2.57 -24.87 -10.03
C ALA A 33 3.05 -25.76 -11.20
N ALA A 34 4.19 -25.42 -11.81
CA ALA A 34 4.77 -26.26 -12.87
C ALA A 34 5.58 -27.45 -12.32
N THR A 35 5.97 -27.45 -11.04
CA THR A 35 6.91 -28.42 -10.49
C THR A 35 6.29 -29.77 -10.14
N VAL A 36 5.01 -29.84 -9.77
CA VAL A 36 4.39 -31.17 -9.55
C VAL A 36 4.18 -31.89 -10.88
N ALA A 37 3.64 -31.18 -11.89
CA ALA A 37 3.53 -31.75 -13.24
C ALA A 37 4.89 -31.91 -13.94
N ALA A 38 5.84 -31.00 -13.72
CA ALA A 38 7.19 -31.07 -14.29
C ALA A 38 8.09 -32.07 -13.55
N LYS A 39 7.97 -32.25 -12.23
CA LYS A 39 8.66 -33.33 -11.50
C LYS A 39 8.16 -34.72 -11.93
N ALA A 40 6.83 -34.87 -12.16
CA ALA A 40 6.28 -36.11 -12.71
C ALA A 40 6.76 -36.35 -14.16
N ALA A 41 6.81 -35.30 -14.98
CA ALA A 41 7.31 -35.38 -16.37
C ALA A 41 8.82 -35.61 -16.47
N LEU A 42 9.64 -35.05 -15.55
CA LEU A 42 11.09 -35.26 -15.48
C LEU A 42 11.48 -36.61 -14.88
N ALA A 43 10.61 -37.20 -14.06
CA ALA A 43 10.83 -38.54 -13.51
C ALA A 43 10.51 -39.67 -14.51
N GLY A 44 10.00 -39.35 -15.70
CA GLY A 44 9.69 -40.35 -16.71
C GLY A 44 8.52 -41.29 -16.36
N GLU A 45 7.79 -41.00 -15.30
CA GLU A 45 6.57 -41.72 -14.95
C GLU A 45 5.42 -41.11 -15.77
N ALA A 46 4.87 -41.92 -16.67
CA ALA A 46 3.66 -41.55 -17.39
C ALA A 46 2.54 -41.38 -16.37
N VAL A 47 2.04 -40.14 -16.22
CA VAL A 47 0.84 -39.87 -15.42
C VAL A 47 -0.30 -40.68 -16.06
N ASP A 48 -0.78 -41.69 -15.38
CA ASP A 48 -1.95 -42.47 -15.81
C ASP A 48 -3.18 -41.55 -15.76
N PRO A 49 -3.74 -41.14 -16.88
CA PRO A 49 -4.88 -40.23 -16.89
C PRO A 49 -6.16 -40.85 -16.30
N THR A 50 -6.14 -42.15 -15.97
CA THR A 50 -7.25 -42.85 -15.34
C THR A 50 -7.15 -42.91 -13.82
N GLN A 51 -5.98 -42.53 -13.25
CA GLN A 51 -5.81 -42.45 -11.80
C GLN A 51 -6.26 -41.05 -11.31
N PRO A 52 -7.07 -40.98 -10.25
CA PRO A 52 -7.40 -39.69 -9.66
C PRO A 52 -6.13 -39.01 -9.15
N TRP A 53 -5.91 -37.77 -9.58
CA TRP A 53 -4.82 -36.96 -9.04
C TRP A 53 -5.11 -36.67 -7.57
N ILE A 54 -4.31 -37.23 -6.67
CA ILE A 54 -4.43 -37.05 -5.23
C ILE A 54 -3.14 -36.43 -4.73
N PRO A 55 -3.16 -35.14 -4.34
CA PRO A 55 -1.98 -34.51 -3.74
C PRO A 55 -1.67 -35.15 -2.37
N ALA A 56 -0.39 -35.21 -2.04
CA ALA A 56 0.05 -35.48 -0.67
C ALA A 56 -0.17 -34.23 0.18
N TRP A 57 -0.63 -34.40 1.41
CA TRP A 57 -0.93 -33.31 2.33
C TRP A 57 -0.14 -33.49 3.62
N ASP A 58 0.48 -32.40 4.11
CA ASP A 58 1.14 -32.39 5.41
C ASP A 58 0.13 -32.23 6.54
N GLU A 59 -0.94 -31.46 6.30
CA GLU A 59 -2.06 -31.29 7.23
C GLU A 59 -3.38 -30.94 6.52
N GLU A 60 -4.48 -30.86 7.30
CA GLU A 60 -5.78 -30.46 6.80
C GLU A 60 -6.54 -29.56 7.79
N CYS A 61 -7.34 -28.64 7.22
CA CYS A 61 -8.32 -27.82 7.92
C CYS A 61 -9.58 -27.69 7.08
N ASP A 62 -10.56 -26.95 7.58
CA ASP A 62 -11.77 -26.68 6.83
C ASP A 62 -11.57 -25.49 5.88
N ILE A 63 -11.04 -24.37 6.37
CA ILE A 63 -10.77 -23.17 5.60
C ILE A 63 -9.34 -22.69 5.82
N VAL A 64 -8.64 -22.34 4.74
CA VAL A 64 -7.38 -21.59 4.79
C VAL A 64 -7.66 -20.13 4.46
N VAL A 65 -7.25 -19.22 5.32
CA VAL A 65 -7.21 -17.77 5.08
C VAL A 65 -5.77 -17.37 4.80
N ALA A 66 -5.50 -16.80 3.63
CA ALA A 66 -4.18 -16.32 3.26
C ALA A 66 -4.13 -14.79 3.40
N GLY A 67 -3.26 -14.30 4.29
CA GLY A 67 -3.15 -12.89 4.71
C GLY A 67 -3.97 -12.57 5.96
N TYR A 68 -3.43 -11.69 6.82
CA TYR A 68 -4.05 -11.35 8.10
C TYR A 68 -4.19 -9.84 8.30
N GLY A 69 -4.67 -9.16 7.25
CA GLY A 69 -5.16 -7.77 7.31
C GLY A 69 -6.65 -7.69 7.66
N ALA A 70 -7.31 -6.58 7.32
CA ALA A 70 -8.73 -6.35 7.60
C ALA A 70 -9.64 -7.47 7.09
N ALA A 71 -9.48 -7.89 5.84
CA ALA A 71 -10.28 -8.96 5.25
C ALA A 71 -9.97 -10.32 5.88
N GLY A 72 -8.69 -10.60 6.15
CA GLY A 72 -8.26 -11.89 6.73
C GLY A 72 -8.76 -12.08 8.15
N VAL A 73 -8.71 -11.05 8.99
CA VAL A 73 -9.18 -11.15 10.36
C VAL A 73 -10.70 -11.36 10.44
N THR A 74 -11.49 -10.67 9.60
CA THR A 74 -12.95 -10.88 9.57
C THR A 74 -13.35 -12.19 8.93
N ALA A 75 -12.61 -12.65 7.92
CA ALA A 75 -12.80 -13.99 7.36
C ALA A 75 -12.53 -15.08 8.41
N ALA A 76 -11.44 -14.94 9.18
CA ALA A 76 -11.12 -15.89 10.24
C ALA A 76 -12.17 -15.92 11.36
N ILE A 77 -12.63 -14.74 11.83
CA ILE A 77 -13.70 -14.64 12.83
C ILE A 77 -14.95 -15.34 12.31
N SER A 78 -15.43 -14.97 11.12
CA SER A 78 -16.69 -15.48 10.55
C SER A 78 -16.62 -16.97 10.26
N ALA A 79 -15.50 -17.50 9.78
CA ALA A 79 -15.31 -18.93 9.57
C ALA A 79 -15.37 -19.71 10.91
N CYS A 80 -14.70 -19.22 11.95
CA CYS A 80 -14.76 -19.83 13.28
C CYS A 80 -16.16 -19.76 13.89
N GLU A 81 -16.96 -18.69 13.65
CA GLU A 81 -18.36 -18.60 14.06
C GLU A 81 -19.24 -19.68 13.43
N GLN A 82 -18.89 -20.14 12.22
CA GLN A 82 -19.54 -21.27 11.56
C GLN A 82 -19.01 -22.65 12.04
N GLY A 83 -18.09 -22.67 13.03
CA GLY A 83 -17.51 -23.88 13.57
C GLY A 83 -16.42 -24.52 12.70
N MET A 84 -15.88 -23.77 11.72
CA MET A 84 -14.85 -24.25 10.81
C MET A 84 -13.47 -24.22 11.45
N LYS A 85 -12.69 -25.32 11.33
CA LYS A 85 -11.28 -25.32 11.66
C LYS A 85 -10.53 -24.41 10.67
N THR A 86 -10.10 -23.26 11.15
CA THR A 86 -9.51 -22.19 10.31
C THR A 86 -8.04 -22.01 10.60
N ILE A 87 -7.20 -22.09 9.56
CA ILE A 87 -5.79 -21.76 9.60
C ILE A 87 -5.57 -20.46 8.82
N VAL A 88 -4.93 -19.48 9.45
CA VAL A 88 -4.54 -18.22 8.84
C VAL A 88 -3.04 -18.24 8.57
N LEU A 89 -2.64 -17.99 7.34
CA LEU A 89 -1.23 -17.87 6.93
C LEU A 89 -0.91 -16.43 6.63
N GLU A 90 -0.01 -15.84 7.42
CA GLU A 90 0.43 -14.46 7.25
C GLU A 90 1.92 -14.41 6.90
N LYS A 91 2.24 -13.64 5.86
CA LYS A 91 3.61 -13.48 5.35
C LYS A 91 4.48 -12.64 6.30
N SER A 92 3.88 -11.61 6.92
CA SER A 92 4.56 -10.78 7.91
C SER A 92 5.04 -11.64 9.09
N PRO A 93 6.28 -11.49 9.56
CA PRO A 93 6.77 -12.17 10.77
C PRO A 93 6.21 -11.56 12.06
N ILE A 94 5.48 -10.45 11.95
CA ILE A 94 4.83 -9.74 13.05
C ILE A 94 3.34 -9.60 12.75
N GLU A 95 2.55 -9.43 13.79
CA GLU A 95 1.10 -9.23 13.70
C GLU A 95 0.80 -7.74 13.48
N ASP A 96 1.02 -7.26 12.26
CA ASP A 96 0.93 -5.85 11.91
C ASP A 96 -0.44 -5.42 11.37
N GLY A 97 -1.29 -6.37 10.97
CA GLY A 97 -2.59 -6.09 10.37
C GLY A 97 -2.53 -5.55 8.94
N GLY A 98 -1.37 -5.61 8.29
CA GLY A 98 -1.17 -5.10 6.93
C GLY A 98 -1.47 -3.61 6.82
N ASN A 99 -1.99 -3.17 5.68
CA ASN A 99 -2.38 -1.75 5.48
C ASN A 99 -3.46 -1.27 6.46
N PHE A 100 -4.27 -2.17 6.98
CA PHE A 100 -5.25 -1.81 8.03
C PHE A 100 -4.55 -1.34 9.30
N GLY A 101 -3.52 -2.06 9.76
CA GLY A 101 -2.71 -1.66 10.90
C GLY A 101 -2.03 -0.29 10.70
N CYS A 102 -1.69 0.05 9.46
CA CYS A 102 -1.13 1.36 9.10
C CYS A 102 -2.18 2.47 8.95
N SER A 103 -3.47 2.17 9.10
CA SER A 103 -4.57 3.11 8.88
C SER A 103 -4.95 3.87 10.15
N THR A 104 -5.86 4.83 10.00
CA THR A 104 -6.42 5.62 11.09
C THR A 104 -7.61 4.96 11.79
N SER A 105 -7.93 3.71 11.56
CA SER A 105 -9.19 3.04 11.94
C SER A 105 -10.47 3.76 11.46
N ASN A 106 -10.34 4.68 10.53
CA ASN A 106 -11.49 5.38 9.97
C ASN A 106 -12.41 4.41 9.25
N LEU A 107 -13.49 4.05 9.88
CA LEU A 107 -14.62 3.46 9.20
C LEU A 107 -15.45 4.61 8.65
N HIS A 108 -15.53 4.72 7.34
CA HIS A 108 -16.52 5.59 6.74
C HIS A 108 -17.90 5.14 7.18
N ASP A 109 -18.83 6.07 7.40
CA ASP A 109 -20.20 5.74 7.82
C ASP A 109 -21.01 5.00 6.75
N THR A 110 -20.30 4.31 5.86
CA THR A 110 -20.88 3.40 4.87
C THR A 110 -21.63 2.24 5.49
N PHE A 111 -21.32 1.92 6.74
CA PHE A 111 -22.07 0.90 7.48
C PHE A 111 -23.48 1.34 7.94
N ARG A 112 -23.79 2.65 7.87
CA ARG A 112 -25.09 3.21 8.34
C ARG A 112 -25.71 4.19 7.35
N CYS A 113 -25.21 4.25 6.12
CA CYS A 113 -25.75 5.14 5.09
C CYS A 113 -27.04 4.60 4.46
N ASP A 114 -27.68 5.43 3.64
CA ASP A 114 -28.79 4.97 2.80
C ASP A 114 -28.31 3.97 1.77
N LEU A 115 -28.95 2.80 1.72
CA LEU A 115 -28.55 1.68 0.88
C LEU A 115 -28.64 1.99 -0.62
N ASP A 116 -29.72 2.65 -1.04
CA ASP A 116 -29.92 2.97 -2.46
C ASP A 116 -28.94 4.06 -2.90
N GLU A 117 -28.63 5.00 -2.03
CA GLU A 117 -27.64 6.04 -2.27
C GLU A 117 -26.24 5.44 -2.43
N ILE A 118 -25.81 4.57 -1.50
CA ILE A 118 -24.46 3.97 -1.58
C ILE A 118 -24.31 3.07 -2.80
N LYS A 119 -25.33 2.26 -3.16
CA LYS A 119 -25.33 1.44 -4.37
C LYS A 119 -25.21 2.28 -5.63
N THR A 120 -26.05 3.32 -5.75
CA THR A 120 -25.99 4.25 -6.90
C THR A 120 -24.61 4.88 -7.05
N LYS A 121 -24.06 5.27 -5.93
CA LYS A 121 -22.77 5.93 -5.90
C LYS A 121 -21.61 4.98 -6.20
N ALA A 122 -21.60 3.79 -5.60
CA ALA A 122 -20.61 2.76 -5.87
C ALA A 122 -20.59 2.38 -7.37
N LYS A 123 -21.73 2.13 -7.97
CA LYS A 123 -21.85 1.85 -9.41
C LYS A 123 -21.32 3.00 -10.26
N ARG A 124 -21.71 4.21 -9.95
CA ARG A 124 -21.27 5.41 -10.70
C ARG A 124 -19.75 5.62 -10.60
N MET A 125 -19.18 5.41 -9.43
CA MET A 125 -17.75 5.70 -9.20
C MET A 125 -16.84 4.52 -9.56
N SER A 126 -17.36 3.32 -9.76
CA SER A 126 -16.58 2.19 -10.30
C SER A 126 -16.10 2.45 -11.73
N PHE A 127 -16.59 3.49 -12.40
CA PHE A 127 -16.20 3.87 -13.77
C PHE A 127 -16.23 2.71 -14.76
N TYR A 128 -17.20 1.79 -14.57
CA TYR A 128 -17.32 0.57 -15.37
C TYR A 128 -16.15 -0.42 -15.22
N CYS A 129 -15.29 -0.24 -14.22
CA CYS A 129 -14.24 -1.22 -13.91
C CYS A 129 -14.80 -2.53 -13.36
N VAL A 130 -16.02 -2.52 -12.82
CA VAL A 130 -16.71 -3.69 -12.28
C VAL A 130 -17.79 -4.12 -13.27
N PRO A 131 -17.57 -5.19 -14.04
CA PRO A 131 -18.51 -5.61 -15.11
C PRO A 131 -19.80 -6.24 -14.58
N ASN A 132 -19.79 -6.78 -13.36
CA ASN A 132 -20.93 -7.40 -12.71
C ASN A 132 -21.41 -6.53 -11.55
N GLU A 133 -22.48 -5.78 -11.78
CA GLU A 133 -23.05 -4.88 -10.77
C GLU A 133 -23.58 -5.60 -9.52
N ASP A 134 -23.90 -6.88 -9.61
CA ASP A 134 -24.30 -7.72 -8.48
C ASP A 134 -23.22 -7.81 -7.39
N ALA A 135 -21.94 -7.74 -7.75
CA ALA A 135 -20.85 -7.67 -6.79
C ALA A 135 -20.93 -6.41 -5.92
N ILE A 136 -21.24 -5.27 -6.56
CA ILE A 136 -21.42 -3.99 -5.84
C ILE A 136 -22.69 -4.04 -4.98
N ASP A 137 -23.80 -4.55 -5.55
CA ASP A 137 -25.08 -4.60 -4.86
C ASP A 137 -25.00 -5.47 -3.60
N HIS A 138 -24.44 -6.68 -3.71
CA HIS A 138 -24.31 -7.56 -2.56
C HIS A 138 -23.36 -7.04 -1.49
N LEU A 139 -22.21 -6.48 -1.91
CA LEU A 139 -21.29 -5.83 -0.98
C LEU A 139 -21.99 -4.72 -0.18
N CYS A 140 -22.73 -3.83 -0.85
CA CYS A 140 -23.44 -2.74 -0.18
C CYS A 140 -24.55 -3.28 0.73
N ASP A 141 -25.27 -4.33 0.33
CA ASP A 141 -26.31 -4.94 1.16
C ASP A 141 -25.73 -5.47 2.48
N VAL A 142 -24.66 -6.25 2.42
CA VAL A 142 -24.01 -6.80 3.62
C VAL A 142 -23.37 -5.69 4.45
N MET A 143 -22.69 -4.75 3.79
CA MET A 143 -22.02 -3.63 4.47
C MET A 143 -22.97 -2.80 5.32
N VAL A 144 -24.15 -2.46 4.79
CA VAL A 144 -25.12 -1.59 5.46
C VAL A 144 -26.00 -2.37 6.44
N GLN A 145 -26.39 -3.59 6.11
CA GLN A 145 -27.40 -4.33 6.88
C GLN A 145 -26.81 -5.25 7.94
N ASP A 146 -25.59 -5.78 7.74
CA ASP A 146 -25.02 -6.81 8.62
C ASP A 146 -23.79 -6.31 9.41
N MET A 147 -22.87 -5.56 8.78
CA MET A 147 -21.56 -5.30 9.40
C MET A 147 -21.61 -4.48 10.69
N TYR A 148 -22.45 -3.43 10.76
CA TYR A 148 -22.50 -2.61 11.97
C TYR A 148 -23.10 -3.37 13.16
N PRO A 149 -24.27 -4.04 13.04
CA PRO A 149 -24.78 -4.90 14.09
C PRO A 149 -23.81 -6.01 14.50
N TRP A 150 -23.16 -6.65 13.53
CA TRP A 150 -22.17 -7.69 13.83
C TRP A 150 -21.01 -7.17 14.66
N LEU A 151 -20.43 -6.02 14.28
CA LEU A 151 -19.33 -5.42 15.05
C LEU A 151 -19.76 -4.96 16.44
N THR A 152 -20.97 -4.36 16.59
CA THR A 152 -21.42 -3.76 17.85
C THR A 152 -22.15 -4.73 18.76
N ASP A 153 -23.11 -5.47 18.23
CA ASP A 153 -24.04 -6.26 19.06
C ASP A 153 -23.49 -7.68 19.29
N GLU A 154 -22.79 -8.26 18.27
CA GLU A 154 -22.26 -9.61 18.38
C GLU A 154 -20.81 -9.63 18.87
N LEU A 155 -19.94 -8.74 18.37
CA LEU A 155 -18.53 -8.69 18.79
C LEU A 155 -18.27 -7.70 19.94
N GLY A 156 -19.25 -6.82 20.25
CA GLY A 156 -19.17 -5.91 21.40
C GLY A 156 -18.30 -4.67 21.20
N PHE A 157 -17.92 -4.34 19.97
CA PHE A 157 -17.14 -3.13 19.70
C PHE A 157 -18.00 -1.87 19.81
N SER A 158 -17.37 -0.76 20.15
CA SER A 158 -18.00 0.55 20.16
C SER A 158 -17.16 1.55 19.37
N PHE A 159 -17.85 2.59 18.87
CA PHE A 159 -17.23 3.57 17.98
C PHE A 159 -17.52 4.99 18.44
N PHE A 160 -16.57 5.89 18.20
CA PHE A 160 -16.80 7.31 18.27
C PHE A 160 -17.34 7.81 16.94
N GLU A 161 -18.31 8.69 16.99
CA GLU A 161 -18.75 9.44 15.82
C GLU A 161 -17.91 10.71 15.69
N GLY A 162 -17.39 10.96 14.51
CA GLY A 162 -16.69 12.17 14.14
C GLY A 162 -17.28 12.77 12.88
N THR A 163 -17.15 14.06 12.71
CA THR A 163 -17.44 14.73 11.43
C THR A 163 -16.12 15.13 10.80
N ARG A 164 -15.92 14.80 9.53
CA ARG A 164 -14.80 15.33 8.75
C ARG A 164 -15.28 16.54 7.98
N GLU A 165 -15.12 17.73 8.55
CA GLU A 165 -15.41 18.97 7.84
C GLU A 165 -14.51 19.06 6.59
N GLY A 166 -15.12 19.31 5.43
CA GLY A 166 -14.44 19.70 4.20
C GLY A 166 -13.99 18.56 3.26
N SER A 167 -14.30 17.30 3.52
CA SER A 167 -14.01 16.25 2.52
C SER A 167 -15.18 16.05 1.56
N ALA A 168 -15.34 16.96 0.61
CA ALA A 168 -16.30 16.84 -0.50
C ALA A 168 -16.06 15.62 -1.43
N ARG A 169 -15.26 14.66 -1.02
CA ARG A 169 -14.77 13.54 -1.83
C ARG A 169 -15.30 12.18 -1.43
N HIS A 170 -15.78 12.06 -0.21
CA HIS A 170 -16.41 10.83 0.21
C HIS A 170 -17.87 10.82 -0.23
N ALA A 171 -18.31 9.65 -0.56
CA ALA A 171 -19.61 9.36 -1.09
C ALA A 171 -20.76 9.92 -0.26
N THR A 172 -20.53 10.20 0.96
CA THR A 172 -21.49 10.78 1.87
C THR A 172 -20.83 11.96 2.57
N ASP A 173 -21.53 13.04 2.84
CA ASP A 173 -21.15 14.08 3.83
C ASP A 173 -21.17 13.51 5.25
N SER A 174 -20.94 12.22 5.37
CA SER A 174 -21.29 11.40 6.50
C SER A 174 -20.21 11.37 7.56
N ALA A 175 -20.66 11.15 8.75
CA ALA A 175 -19.89 10.87 9.92
C ALA A 175 -18.81 9.81 9.66
N ILE A 176 -17.65 9.97 10.25
CA ILE A 176 -16.60 8.98 10.32
C ILE A 176 -16.69 8.33 11.67
N MET A 177 -16.63 7.01 11.70
CA MET A 177 -16.54 6.26 12.93
C MET A 177 -15.10 5.89 13.23
N PHE A 178 -14.68 6.06 14.48
CA PHE A 178 -13.40 5.58 14.96
C PHE A 178 -13.63 4.50 16.01
N TYR A 179 -12.86 3.43 15.93
CA TYR A 179 -12.84 2.43 16.99
C TYR A 179 -12.62 3.10 18.35
N ARG A 180 -13.44 2.75 19.35
CA ARG A 180 -13.28 3.19 20.73
C ARG A 180 -12.45 2.15 21.47
N THR A 181 -11.26 2.53 21.90
CA THR A 181 -10.40 1.64 22.69
C THR A 181 -11.02 1.39 24.08
N PRO A 182 -10.60 0.31 24.76
CA PRO A 182 -11.04 0.06 26.16
C PRO A 182 -10.77 1.23 27.10
N GLU A 183 -9.72 2.00 26.85
CA GLU A 183 -9.34 3.20 27.62
C GLU A 183 -10.25 4.41 27.33
N GLY A 184 -11.07 4.31 26.28
CA GLY A 184 -12.09 5.31 25.97
C GLY A 184 -11.62 6.44 25.06
N HIS A 185 -10.58 6.25 24.25
CA HIS A 185 -10.14 7.20 23.23
C HIS A 185 -10.31 6.63 21.80
N PRO A 186 -10.27 7.46 20.75
CA PRO A 186 -10.25 6.99 19.38
C PRO A 186 -8.98 6.17 19.11
N GLY A 187 -9.14 4.92 18.69
CA GLY A 187 -8.06 4.01 18.38
C GLY A 187 -7.51 4.20 16.97
N ALA A 188 -6.25 3.85 16.78
CA ALA A 188 -5.64 3.71 15.46
C ALA A 188 -6.00 2.35 14.81
N GLY A 189 -5.67 2.19 13.53
CA GLY A 189 -5.98 0.95 12.79
C GLY A 189 -5.36 -0.29 13.44
N TYR A 190 -4.13 -0.20 13.92
CA TYR A 190 -3.47 -1.32 14.60
C TYR A 190 -4.17 -1.73 15.92
N GLU A 191 -4.73 -0.77 16.68
CA GLU A 191 -5.47 -1.06 17.92
C GLU A 191 -6.78 -1.78 17.62
N PHE A 192 -7.48 -1.34 16.56
CA PHE A 192 -8.70 -2.02 16.13
C PHE A 192 -8.40 -3.40 15.54
N PHE A 193 -7.35 -3.51 14.74
CA PHE A 193 -6.88 -4.80 14.24
C PHE A 193 -6.51 -5.76 15.38
N ALA A 194 -5.74 -5.29 16.38
CA ALA A 194 -5.36 -6.11 17.52
C ALA A 194 -6.58 -6.62 18.31
N ALA A 195 -7.60 -5.77 18.48
CA ALA A 195 -8.85 -6.15 19.11
C ALA A 195 -9.61 -7.22 18.30
N LEU A 196 -9.72 -7.06 16.97
CA LEU A 196 -10.30 -8.08 16.09
C LEU A 196 -9.49 -9.38 16.08
N SER A 197 -8.16 -9.27 16.05
CA SER A 197 -7.26 -10.43 16.10
C SER A 197 -7.44 -11.24 17.38
N GLN A 198 -7.62 -10.56 18.52
CA GLN A 198 -7.90 -11.25 19.77
C GLN A 198 -9.23 -12.03 19.68
N VAL A 199 -10.28 -11.44 19.11
CA VAL A 199 -11.55 -12.14 18.88
C VAL A 199 -11.38 -13.37 17.98
N ALA A 200 -10.61 -13.25 16.89
CA ALA A 200 -10.36 -14.38 15.99
C ALA A 200 -9.69 -15.55 16.71
N LYS A 201 -8.67 -15.25 17.52
CA LYS A 201 -7.94 -16.25 18.33
C LYS A 201 -8.83 -16.87 19.40
N ASP A 202 -9.63 -16.06 20.10
CA ASP A 202 -10.57 -16.55 21.13
C ASP A 202 -11.65 -17.47 20.53
N LYS A 203 -12.02 -17.25 19.27
CA LYS A 203 -12.93 -18.13 18.53
C LYS A 203 -12.23 -19.38 17.94
N GLY A 204 -10.91 -19.50 18.05
CA GLY A 204 -10.15 -20.68 17.68
C GLY A 204 -9.42 -20.62 16.35
N ALA A 205 -9.25 -19.44 15.74
CA ALA A 205 -8.42 -19.28 14.54
C ALA A 205 -6.94 -19.57 14.88
N GLU A 206 -6.32 -20.43 14.10
CA GLU A 206 -4.89 -20.72 14.19
C GLU A 206 -4.12 -19.78 13.27
N VAL A 207 -3.44 -18.77 13.84
CA VAL A 207 -2.68 -17.77 13.09
C VAL A 207 -1.20 -18.13 13.06
N ARG A 208 -0.62 -18.21 11.86
CA ARG A 208 0.79 -18.50 11.59
C ARG A 208 1.44 -17.32 10.89
N LEU A 209 2.32 -16.64 11.61
CA LEU A 209 3.12 -15.53 11.09
C LEU A 209 4.37 -16.05 10.37
N GLY A 210 5.00 -15.23 9.52
CA GLY A 210 6.17 -15.61 8.73
C GLY A 210 5.92 -16.81 7.80
N SER A 211 4.66 -17.00 7.39
CA SER A 211 4.19 -18.18 6.67
C SER A 211 3.54 -17.79 5.32
N PRO A 212 4.31 -17.21 4.38
CA PRO A 212 3.79 -16.84 3.08
C PRO A 212 3.25 -18.04 2.32
N ILE A 213 2.07 -17.90 1.68
CA ILE A 213 1.65 -18.86 0.68
C ILE A 213 2.53 -18.73 -0.56
N THR A 214 2.82 -19.85 -1.21
CA THR A 214 3.67 -19.92 -2.40
C THR A 214 2.92 -20.47 -3.61
N GLY A 215 1.75 -21.06 -3.42
CA GLY A 215 0.94 -21.60 -4.50
C GLY A 215 -0.43 -22.09 -4.04
N LEU A 216 -1.27 -22.39 -5.03
CA LEU A 216 -2.55 -23.08 -4.85
C LEU A 216 -2.44 -24.51 -5.37
N VAL A 217 -2.93 -25.45 -4.59
CA VAL A 217 -3.05 -26.84 -5.03
C VAL A 217 -4.41 -27.01 -5.70
N GLN A 218 -4.42 -27.07 -7.03
CA GLN A 218 -5.64 -27.10 -7.85
C GLN A 218 -5.79 -28.44 -8.59
N ASN A 219 -6.99 -28.96 -8.61
CA ASN A 219 -7.32 -30.13 -9.43
C ASN A 219 -7.21 -29.77 -10.93
N PRO A 220 -6.34 -30.42 -11.71
CA PRO A 220 -6.10 -30.04 -13.10
C PRO A 220 -7.29 -30.29 -14.04
N LEU A 221 -8.25 -31.13 -13.64
CA LEU A 221 -9.43 -31.46 -14.45
C LEU A 221 -10.65 -30.59 -14.10
N THR A 222 -10.93 -30.43 -12.82
CA THR A 222 -12.10 -29.69 -12.35
C THR A 222 -11.79 -28.23 -12.07
N ARG A 223 -10.52 -27.88 -11.99
CA ARG A 223 -10.00 -26.56 -11.57
C ARG A 223 -10.35 -26.17 -10.12
N GLU A 224 -10.88 -27.11 -9.36
CA GLU A 224 -11.19 -26.93 -7.95
C GLU A 224 -9.90 -26.71 -7.13
N VAL A 225 -9.88 -25.67 -6.32
CA VAL A 225 -8.77 -25.41 -5.39
C VAL A 225 -8.95 -26.28 -4.16
N LEU A 226 -7.98 -27.14 -3.89
CA LEU A 226 -8.04 -28.14 -2.84
C LEU A 226 -7.24 -27.73 -1.60
N GLY A 227 -6.40 -26.72 -1.70
CA GLY A 227 -5.56 -26.23 -0.62
C GLY A 227 -4.44 -25.33 -1.11
N VAL A 228 -3.44 -25.16 -0.27
CA VAL A 228 -2.32 -24.23 -0.52
C VAL A 228 -0.97 -24.90 -0.35
N GLU A 229 0.04 -24.33 -1.02
CA GLU A 229 1.45 -24.48 -0.72
C GLU A 229 1.91 -23.24 0.06
N TYR A 230 2.74 -23.44 1.09
CA TYR A 230 3.30 -22.37 1.90
C TYR A 230 4.69 -22.75 2.41
N SER A 231 5.41 -21.78 2.96
CA SER A 231 6.69 -21.99 3.63
C SER A 231 6.73 -21.21 4.94
N ASP A 232 7.29 -21.81 5.98
CA ASP A 232 7.49 -21.18 7.30
C ASP A 232 8.97 -21.17 7.74
N ASP A 233 9.87 -21.43 6.79
CA ASP A 233 11.32 -21.52 7.01
C ASP A 233 12.13 -20.68 5.99
N GLY A 234 11.53 -19.59 5.53
CA GLY A 234 12.18 -18.68 4.56
C GLY A 234 12.30 -19.26 3.15
N GLY A 235 11.47 -20.23 2.78
CA GLY A 235 11.45 -20.85 1.45
C GLY A 235 12.35 -22.08 1.33
N ALA A 236 12.92 -22.59 2.42
CA ALA A 236 13.77 -23.77 2.38
C ALA A 236 12.97 -25.05 2.10
N THR A 237 11.74 -25.13 2.63
CA THR A 237 10.80 -26.23 2.36
C THR A 237 9.43 -25.71 1.94
N THR A 238 8.74 -26.48 1.11
CA THR A 238 7.33 -26.26 0.77
C THR A 238 6.48 -27.23 1.55
N LYS A 239 5.48 -26.72 2.26
CA LYS A 239 4.47 -27.48 3.00
C LYS A 239 3.10 -27.30 2.34
N THR A 240 2.20 -28.23 2.59
CA THR A 240 0.86 -28.25 1.99
C THR A 240 -0.23 -28.35 3.05
N ILE A 241 -1.28 -27.55 2.89
CA ILE A 241 -2.49 -27.65 3.71
C ILE A 241 -3.68 -27.93 2.80
N LYS A 242 -4.40 -29.02 3.09
CA LYS A 242 -5.69 -29.28 2.47
C LYS A 242 -6.76 -28.42 3.12
N ALA A 243 -7.48 -27.65 2.29
CA ALA A 243 -8.63 -26.87 2.71
C ALA A 243 -9.90 -27.60 2.26
N LYS A 244 -10.73 -28.12 3.17
CA LYS A 244 -11.89 -28.95 2.81
C LYS A 244 -13.01 -28.15 2.18
N HIS A 245 -13.18 -26.90 2.59
CA HIS A 245 -14.23 -26.00 2.08
C HIS A 245 -13.67 -25.01 1.06
N GLY A 246 -12.54 -24.34 1.35
CA GLY A 246 -11.94 -23.42 0.39
C GLY A 246 -10.75 -22.64 0.93
N VAL A 247 -10.21 -21.82 0.03
CA VAL A 247 -9.10 -20.89 0.29
C VAL A 247 -9.58 -19.48 0.08
N ILE A 248 -9.43 -18.62 1.09
CA ILE A 248 -9.82 -17.22 1.06
C ILE A 248 -8.53 -16.37 0.98
N MET A 249 -8.30 -15.73 -0.17
CA MET A 249 -7.13 -14.92 -0.46
C MET A 249 -7.36 -13.48 0.01
N CYS A 250 -6.68 -13.07 1.07
CA CYS A 250 -6.73 -11.73 1.68
C CYS A 250 -5.33 -11.09 1.71
N VAL A 251 -4.57 -11.26 0.62
CA VAL A 251 -3.11 -11.06 0.58
C VAL A 251 -2.68 -9.64 0.21
N GLY A 252 -3.59 -8.68 0.26
CA GLY A 252 -3.30 -7.26 0.01
C GLY A 252 -2.90 -6.95 -1.44
N GLY A 253 -2.31 -5.78 -1.63
CA GLY A 253 -1.95 -5.28 -2.95
C GLY A 253 -0.52 -5.59 -3.39
N PHE A 254 -0.02 -4.74 -4.31
CA PHE A 254 1.31 -4.91 -4.92
C PHE A 254 2.17 -3.64 -4.84
N GLU A 255 1.82 -2.70 -3.98
CA GLU A 255 2.46 -1.39 -3.87
C GLU A 255 3.96 -1.46 -3.54
N ASN A 256 4.43 -2.54 -2.92
CA ASN A 256 5.86 -2.77 -2.64
C ASN A 256 6.57 -3.60 -3.71
N SER A 257 5.94 -3.88 -4.85
CA SER A 257 6.57 -4.56 -5.98
C SER A 257 6.95 -3.58 -7.08
N LYS A 258 8.24 -3.23 -7.20
CA LYS A 258 8.75 -2.36 -8.30
C LYS A 258 8.31 -2.86 -9.68
N ILE A 259 8.35 -4.17 -9.91
CA ILE A 259 7.98 -4.78 -11.18
C ILE A 259 6.50 -4.64 -11.46
N LYS A 260 5.64 -4.96 -10.48
CA LYS A 260 4.19 -4.87 -10.66
C LYS A 260 3.70 -3.43 -10.75
N GLN A 261 4.30 -2.52 -10.00
CA GLN A 261 4.05 -1.09 -10.18
C GLN A 261 4.41 -0.62 -11.59
N ALA A 262 5.56 -1.05 -12.13
CA ALA A 262 5.94 -0.71 -13.50
C ALA A 262 5.00 -1.31 -14.55
N TRP A 263 4.42 -2.48 -14.29
CA TRP A 263 3.52 -3.14 -15.24
C TRP A 263 2.09 -2.60 -15.22
N TYR A 264 1.59 -2.27 -14.04
CA TYR A 264 0.17 -1.98 -13.83
C TYR A 264 -0.09 -0.52 -13.49
N ASN A 265 0.86 0.17 -12.89
CA ASN A 265 0.70 1.57 -12.53
C ASN A 265 1.21 2.46 -13.67
N HIS A 266 0.35 3.36 -14.17
CA HIS A 266 0.63 4.20 -15.36
C HIS A 266 1.93 5.00 -15.31
N ALA A 267 2.43 5.28 -14.14
CA ALA A 267 3.64 6.08 -14.02
C ALA A 267 4.91 5.31 -14.33
N GLY A 268 4.91 3.96 -14.34
CA GLY A 268 6.11 3.13 -14.51
C GLY A 268 7.22 3.40 -13.49
N ILE A 269 6.95 4.27 -12.53
CA ILE A 269 7.89 4.80 -11.55
C ILE A 269 7.55 4.22 -10.20
N PHE A 270 8.55 3.65 -9.58
CA PHE A 270 8.41 3.11 -8.25
C PHE A 270 8.03 4.22 -7.26
N GLN A 271 6.87 4.05 -6.66
CA GLN A 271 6.40 4.87 -5.54
C GLN A 271 6.83 4.16 -4.26
N GLN A 272 7.35 4.92 -3.30
CA GLN A 272 7.54 4.35 -1.98
C GLN A 272 6.17 4.22 -1.30
N CYS A 273 5.84 3.02 -0.86
CA CYS A 273 4.63 2.78 -0.11
C CYS A 273 4.82 3.16 1.36
N TRP A 274 3.79 3.70 1.98
CA TRP A 274 3.73 4.01 3.42
C TRP A 274 2.76 3.11 4.19
N GLY A 275 2.32 2.03 3.54
CA GLY A 275 1.63 0.91 4.16
C GLY A 275 2.59 -0.17 4.64
N THR A 276 2.07 -1.39 4.77
CA THR A 276 2.89 -2.55 5.12
C THR A 276 3.93 -2.85 4.03
N PRO A 277 5.17 -3.20 4.38
CA PRO A 277 6.19 -3.56 3.39
C PRO A 277 5.94 -4.95 2.75
N TYR A 278 4.96 -5.70 3.24
CA TYR A 278 4.72 -7.08 2.83
C TYR A 278 3.76 -7.23 1.64
N ASN A 279 3.11 -6.17 1.18
CA ASN A 279 2.24 -6.18 0.00
C ASN A 279 3.06 -6.15 -1.29
N THR A 280 3.54 -7.31 -1.75
CA THR A 280 4.42 -7.46 -2.92
C THR A 280 3.72 -8.10 -4.13
N GLY A 281 2.38 -8.28 -4.04
CA GLY A 281 1.56 -8.76 -5.15
C GLY A 281 1.72 -10.26 -5.46
N ASP A 282 2.18 -11.06 -4.52
CA ASP A 282 2.37 -12.50 -4.71
C ASP A 282 1.06 -13.19 -5.12
N GLY A 283 -0.06 -12.74 -4.54
CA GLY A 283 -1.39 -13.26 -4.85
C GLY A 283 -1.78 -13.12 -6.32
N ILE A 284 -1.33 -12.05 -7.02
CA ILE A 284 -1.58 -11.86 -8.44
C ILE A 284 -0.99 -13.02 -9.25
N ASP A 285 0.28 -13.37 -8.98
CA ASP A 285 0.96 -14.45 -9.67
C ASP A 285 0.32 -15.81 -9.35
N ILE A 286 0.02 -16.06 -8.08
CA ILE A 286 -0.59 -17.29 -7.58
C ILE A 286 -1.99 -17.51 -8.18
N CYS A 287 -2.85 -16.49 -8.14
CA CYS A 287 -4.22 -16.61 -8.67
C CYS A 287 -4.24 -16.62 -10.21
N SER A 288 -3.33 -15.88 -10.88
CA SER A 288 -3.19 -15.96 -12.34
C SER A 288 -2.76 -17.35 -12.78
N ALA A 289 -1.85 -18.02 -12.06
CA ALA A 289 -1.47 -19.39 -12.33
C ALA A 289 -2.64 -20.37 -12.16
N ALA A 290 -3.58 -20.11 -11.25
CA ALA A 290 -4.82 -20.85 -11.10
C ALA A 290 -5.89 -20.49 -12.15
N GLY A 291 -5.61 -19.51 -13.03
CA GLY A 291 -6.47 -19.08 -14.12
C GLY A 291 -7.52 -18.03 -13.75
N ALA A 292 -7.30 -17.29 -12.66
CA ALA A 292 -8.12 -16.15 -12.32
C ALA A 292 -7.96 -15.01 -13.34
N ALA A 293 -9.06 -14.36 -13.69
CA ALA A 293 -9.02 -13.10 -14.40
C ALA A 293 -8.64 -11.97 -13.46
N MET A 294 -7.88 -11.00 -13.95
CA MET A 294 -7.52 -9.79 -13.20
C MET A 294 -8.34 -8.61 -13.70
N TRP A 295 -8.71 -7.70 -12.80
CA TRP A 295 -9.38 -6.45 -13.14
C TRP A 295 -8.69 -5.24 -12.53
N HIS A 296 -8.80 -4.11 -13.22
CA HIS A 296 -8.39 -2.72 -12.88
C HIS A 296 -7.16 -2.56 -11.97
N LEU A 297 -6.06 -3.22 -12.31
CA LEU A 297 -4.80 -3.17 -11.55
C LEU A 297 -4.07 -1.81 -11.62
N GLU A 298 -4.53 -0.86 -12.44
CA GLU A 298 -3.93 0.48 -12.56
C GLU A 298 -4.29 1.42 -11.40
N GLY A 299 -5.23 1.04 -10.54
CA GLY A 299 -5.67 1.85 -9.41
C GLY A 299 -4.64 1.87 -8.28
N CYS A 300 -4.42 3.02 -7.70
CA CYS A 300 -3.79 3.14 -6.38
C CYS A 300 -4.44 4.28 -5.62
N GLU A 301 -4.60 4.08 -4.31
CA GLU A 301 -5.25 5.03 -3.43
C GLU A 301 -4.26 5.64 -2.45
N TRP A 302 -4.65 6.79 -1.92
CA TRP A 302 -3.77 7.60 -1.10
C TRP A 302 -2.43 7.85 -1.77
N SER A 303 -2.51 8.14 -3.05
CA SER A 303 -1.38 8.66 -3.79
C SER A 303 -1.08 10.06 -3.23
N ALA A 304 -0.13 10.14 -2.33
CA ALA A 304 0.31 11.36 -1.67
C ALA A 304 1.79 11.62 -1.98
N CYS A 305 2.24 12.84 -1.72
CA CYS A 305 3.67 13.10 -1.64
C CYS A 305 4.12 12.82 -0.20
N ALA A 306 5.22 12.14 -0.04
CA ALA A 306 5.76 11.76 1.25
C ALA A 306 7.27 12.02 1.32
N TYR A 307 7.85 12.01 2.53
CA TYR A 307 9.29 12.04 2.70
C TYR A 307 9.89 10.73 2.24
N ARG A 308 10.95 10.80 1.44
CA ARG A 308 11.64 9.61 0.98
C ARG A 308 12.53 9.04 2.08
N LEU A 309 12.43 7.73 2.31
CA LEU A 309 13.44 7.00 3.05
C LEU A 309 14.48 6.47 2.06
N PRO A 310 15.76 6.78 2.23
CA PRO A 310 16.81 6.40 1.28
C PRO A 310 17.14 4.90 1.23
N SER A 311 16.47 4.08 2.02
CA SER A 311 16.68 2.63 2.01
C SER A 311 15.93 2.01 0.82
N GLU A 312 16.65 1.36 -0.07
CA GLU A 312 16.07 0.66 -1.23
C GLU A 312 15.24 -0.58 -0.84
N GLU A 313 15.41 -1.08 0.39
CA GLU A 313 14.83 -2.35 0.84
C GLU A 313 13.44 -2.18 1.43
N VAL A 314 13.05 -0.97 1.79
CA VAL A 314 11.77 -0.73 2.45
C VAL A 314 11.01 0.36 1.73
N GLY A 315 9.91 -0.03 1.15
CA GLY A 315 8.99 0.87 0.49
C GLY A 315 8.13 1.72 1.43
N CYS A 316 8.59 2.03 2.63
CA CYS A 316 7.88 2.91 3.55
C CYS A 316 8.28 4.35 3.34
N ALA A 317 7.40 5.14 2.77
CA ALA A 317 7.48 6.58 2.88
C ALA A 317 6.73 7.03 4.13
N VAL A 318 7.36 7.87 4.93
CA VAL A 318 6.67 8.50 6.07
C VAL A 318 5.77 9.59 5.52
N SER A 319 4.49 9.54 5.83
CA SER A 319 3.54 10.55 5.38
C SER A 319 3.81 11.89 6.07
N MET A 320 3.45 12.97 5.39
CA MET A 320 3.37 14.27 6.06
C MET A 320 2.34 14.21 7.18
N PRO A 321 2.67 14.64 8.40
CA PRO A 321 1.76 14.56 9.53
C PRO A 321 0.45 15.31 9.26
N GLU A 322 -0.67 14.60 9.30
CA GLU A 322 -2.00 15.20 9.10
C GLU A 322 -2.50 15.96 10.32
N LYS A 323 -2.16 15.50 11.52
CA LYS A 323 -2.62 16.10 12.79
C LYS A 323 -1.45 16.54 13.65
N GLY A 324 -1.58 17.70 14.26
CA GLY A 324 -0.49 18.37 14.96
C GLY A 324 0.42 19.15 14.03
N TYR A 325 0.29 18.94 12.73
CA TYR A 325 0.91 19.71 11.70
C TYR A 325 -0.01 20.88 11.36
N ASP A 326 0.39 22.09 11.69
CA ASP A 326 -0.32 23.27 11.26
C ASP A 326 0.31 23.79 9.96
N PRO A 327 -0.23 23.42 8.77
CA PRO A 327 0.32 23.86 7.49
C PRO A 327 0.24 25.38 7.33
N TYR A 328 -0.58 26.06 8.15
CA TYR A 328 -0.74 27.49 8.13
C TYR A 328 0.36 28.24 8.89
N THR A 329 1.15 27.54 9.70
CA THR A 329 2.21 28.14 10.51
C THR A 329 3.62 27.71 10.12
N THR A 330 3.77 26.83 9.15
CA THR A 330 5.06 26.29 8.75
C THR A 330 5.64 26.97 7.53
N THR A 331 6.95 27.14 7.53
CA THR A 331 7.71 27.85 6.50
C THR A 331 8.33 26.84 5.53
N TYR A 332 7.66 26.55 4.43
CA TYR A 332 8.15 25.62 3.41
C TYR A 332 7.57 25.87 2.02
N PHE A 333 8.27 25.36 1.00
CA PHE A 333 7.79 25.17 -0.37
C PHE A 333 8.45 23.94 -1.00
N TRP A 334 7.89 23.45 -2.10
CA TRP A 334 8.45 22.31 -2.84
C TRP A 334 9.06 22.74 -4.16
N VAL A 335 10.17 22.09 -4.52
CA VAL A 335 10.87 22.34 -5.79
C VAL A 335 11.30 21.04 -6.45
N ASN A 336 11.28 21.05 -7.77
CA ASN A 336 11.86 19.99 -8.60
C ASN A 336 13.38 20.18 -8.79
N LYS A 337 14.00 19.31 -9.59
CA LYS A 337 15.44 19.35 -9.91
C LYS A 337 15.91 20.69 -10.53
N TYR A 338 15.01 21.43 -11.17
CA TYR A 338 15.31 22.77 -11.70
C TYR A 338 15.15 23.88 -10.65
N GLY A 339 14.97 23.55 -9.40
CA GLY A 339 14.73 24.51 -8.33
C GLY A 339 13.40 25.26 -8.45
N SER A 340 12.46 24.76 -9.24
CA SER A 340 11.18 25.41 -9.51
C SER A 340 10.03 24.74 -8.77
N ARG A 341 9.12 25.54 -8.19
CA ARG A 341 7.82 25.05 -7.74
C ARG A 341 7.01 24.56 -8.93
N PHE A 342 6.19 23.54 -8.72
CA PHE A 342 5.43 22.89 -9.77
C PHE A 342 3.96 22.58 -9.40
N MET A 343 3.58 22.82 -8.15
CA MET A 343 2.21 22.58 -7.68
C MET A 343 1.88 23.44 -6.44
N ASN A 344 0.62 23.42 -6.06
CA ASN A 344 0.18 23.93 -4.76
C ASN A 344 0.42 22.89 -3.68
N GLU A 345 1.34 23.13 -2.79
CA GLU A 345 1.77 22.19 -1.73
C GLU A 345 0.67 21.95 -0.69
N GLN A 346 -0.31 22.84 -0.58
CA GLN A 346 -1.45 22.70 0.33
C GLN A 346 -2.42 21.59 -0.10
N THR A 347 -2.40 21.23 -1.38
CA THR A 347 -3.30 20.20 -1.91
C THR A 347 -2.82 18.77 -1.69
N THR A 348 -1.75 18.59 -0.94
CA THR A 348 -1.06 17.29 -0.71
C THR A 348 -1.93 16.20 -0.08
N MET A 349 -3.00 16.60 0.58
CA MET A 349 -3.95 15.71 1.26
C MET A 349 -5.01 15.10 0.33
N ASN A 350 -4.90 15.35 -0.95
CA ASN A 350 -5.82 14.82 -1.94
C ASN A 350 -5.41 13.43 -2.38
N HIS A 351 -6.31 12.44 -2.25
CA HIS A 351 -6.11 11.02 -2.56
C HIS A 351 -5.49 10.70 -3.94
N ASN A 352 -5.37 11.61 -4.86
CA ASN A 352 -4.77 11.37 -6.18
C ASN A 352 -3.66 12.37 -6.53
N ILE A 353 -3.27 13.21 -5.58
CA ILE A 353 -2.33 14.29 -5.87
C ILE A 353 -0.88 13.84 -5.92
N GLY A 354 -0.55 12.71 -5.30
CA GLY A 354 0.78 12.13 -5.35
C GLY A 354 1.22 11.72 -6.76
N LYS A 355 0.28 11.67 -7.71
CA LYS A 355 0.58 11.49 -9.13
C LYS A 355 0.95 12.80 -9.83
N THR A 356 0.69 13.97 -9.23
CA THR A 356 0.95 15.26 -9.86
C THR A 356 2.41 15.47 -10.25
N PRO A 357 3.42 15.13 -9.41
CA PRO A 357 4.81 15.22 -9.84
C PRO A 357 5.15 14.35 -11.05
N LEU A 358 4.41 13.24 -11.23
CA LEU A 358 4.61 12.29 -12.33
C LEU A 358 3.93 12.72 -13.62
N THR A 359 2.78 13.36 -13.52
CA THR A 359 1.85 13.55 -14.65
C THR A 359 1.61 14.99 -15.03
N ASP A 360 2.08 15.97 -14.25
CA ASP A 360 1.81 17.37 -14.54
C ASP A 360 2.72 17.96 -15.62
N TRP A 361 2.34 17.66 -16.85
CA TRP A 361 2.90 18.28 -18.06
C TRP A 361 2.34 19.68 -18.32
N THR A 362 1.25 20.07 -17.65
CA THR A 362 0.46 21.23 -18.04
C THR A 362 1.07 22.54 -17.58
N HIS A 363 1.65 22.57 -16.39
CA HIS A 363 2.30 23.75 -15.81
C HIS A 363 3.72 23.98 -16.35
N ASN A 364 4.30 22.96 -17.00
CA ASN A 364 5.69 22.97 -17.43
C ASN A 364 5.90 23.09 -18.95
N LYS A 365 4.84 23.30 -19.73
CA LYS A 365 4.92 23.41 -21.20
C LYS A 365 5.91 24.50 -21.62
N GLY A 366 6.99 24.06 -22.27
CA GLY A 366 8.01 24.94 -22.81
C GLY A 366 9.00 25.53 -21.79
N LYS A 367 8.90 25.13 -20.51
CA LYS A 367 9.80 25.61 -19.46
C LYS A 367 11.05 24.74 -19.31
N TYR A 368 10.97 23.48 -19.69
CA TYR A 368 12.07 22.51 -19.57
C TYR A 368 12.46 21.93 -20.93
N PRO A 369 13.66 21.32 -21.05
CA PRO A 369 14.08 20.64 -22.28
C PRO A 369 13.06 19.59 -22.71
N ASN A 370 12.76 19.55 -24.01
CA ASN A 370 11.74 18.64 -24.59
C ASN A 370 12.05 17.14 -24.41
N ALA A 371 13.25 16.80 -23.98
CA ALA A 371 13.68 15.43 -23.73
C ALA A 371 13.51 14.96 -22.28
N ASP A 372 13.07 15.86 -21.38
CA ASP A 372 12.87 15.50 -20.00
C ASP A 372 11.45 14.96 -19.78
N GLU A 373 11.34 13.65 -19.64
CA GLU A 373 10.06 12.96 -19.46
C GLU A 373 9.51 13.14 -18.04
N TYR A 374 10.39 13.44 -17.05
CA TYR A 374 10.03 13.59 -15.64
C TYR A 374 10.64 14.86 -15.04
N PRO A 375 10.18 16.04 -15.47
CA PRO A 375 10.79 17.30 -15.08
C PRO A 375 10.67 17.59 -13.57
N ASN A 376 9.68 17.00 -12.89
CA ASN A 376 9.45 17.20 -11.48
C ASN A 376 10.07 16.13 -10.59
N LEU A 377 10.91 15.26 -11.12
CA LEU A 377 11.60 14.22 -10.33
C LEU A 377 13.10 14.29 -10.54
N PRO A 378 13.89 14.17 -9.47
CA PRO A 378 13.48 14.21 -8.07
C PRO A 378 12.96 15.58 -7.64
N PHE A 379 12.29 15.64 -6.47
CA PHE A 379 11.83 16.89 -5.89
C PHE A 379 12.03 16.91 -4.36
N TRP A 380 12.05 18.12 -3.81
CA TRP A 380 12.36 18.33 -2.40
C TRP A 380 11.38 19.31 -1.76
N MET A 381 11.16 19.12 -0.47
CA MET A 381 10.61 20.13 0.41
C MET A 381 11.77 20.95 0.98
N VAL A 382 11.73 22.27 0.77
CA VAL A 382 12.69 23.25 1.32
C VAL A 382 12.03 24.00 2.45
N PHE A 383 12.70 24.16 3.59
CA PHE A 383 12.18 24.80 4.78
C PHE A 383 13.30 25.44 5.60
N ASP A 384 12.92 26.20 6.63
CA ASP A 384 13.86 26.91 7.51
C ASP A 384 13.87 26.36 8.94
N GLN A 385 14.64 27.00 9.82
CA GLN A 385 14.76 26.62 11.22
C GLN A 385 13.41 26.65 11.97
N ASN A 386 12.48 27.54 11.57
CA ASN A 386 11.18 27.59 12.23
C ASN A 386 10.39 26.29 12.08
N MET A 387 10.40 25.70 10.89
CA MET A 387 9.73 24.41 10.67
C MET A 387 10.50 23.27 11.34
N TYR A 388 11.84 23.31 11.28
CA TYR A 388 12.67 22.31 11.94
C TYR A 388 12.39 22.21 13.45
N ASP A 389 12.23 23.34 14.11
CA ASP A 389 11.97 23.41 15.56
C ASP A 389 10.52 23.06 15.95
N LYS A 390 9.56 23.28 15.04
CA LYS A 390 8.14 23.14 15.36
C LYS A 390 7.56 21.75 15.05
N VAL A 391 8.15 21.04 14.09
CA VAL A 391 7.56 19.82 13.55
C VAL A 391 8.61 18.71 13.53
N GLN A 392 8.31 17.60 14.18
CA GLN A 392 9.08 16.36 14.03
C GLN A 392 8.66 15.67 12.72
N LEU A 393 9.41 15.93 11.64
CA LEU A 393 8.99 15.61 10.28
C LEU A 393 8.91 14.10 9.98
N TYR A 394 9.81 13.31 10.55
CA TYR A 394 9.82 11.86 10.40
C TYR A 394 9.10 11.13 11.54
N GLN A 395 8.60 11.86 12.52
CA GLN A 395 7.70 11.31 13.50
C GLN A 395 6.37 11.01 12.77
N GLY A 396 6.11 9.78 12.48
CA GLY A 396 4.79 9.38 12.01
C GLY A 396 3.74 9.95 12.95
N THR A 397 2.69 10.56 12.42
CA THR A 397 1.58 11.03 13.24
C THR A 397 1.06 9.85 14.05
N GLY A 398 0.53 10.08 15.23
CA GLY A 398 -0.02 9.06 16.13
C GLY A 398 -1.11 8.16 15.53
N TYR A 399 -1.40 8.28 14.24
CA TYR A 399 -2.22 7.38 13.46
C TYR A 399 -1.47 6.13 12.97
N TRP A 400 -0.14 6.22 12.86
CA TRP A 400 0.71 5.19 12.30
C TRP A 400 1.50 4.50 13.43
N GLY A 401 0.79 4.02 14.45
CA GLY A 401 1.39 3.36 15.63
C GLY A 401 2.32 2.19 15.32
N LEU A 402 2.48 1.86 14.05
CA LEU A 402 3.43 0.87 13.57
C LEU A 402 4.76 1.47 13.10
N LEU A 403 4.95 2.80 13.13
CA LEU A 403 6.24 3.38 12.70
C LEU A 403 7.40 2.80 13.51
N ASP A 404 7.27 2.72 14.83
CA ASP A 404 8.28 2.11 15.70
C ASP A 404 8.51 0.63 15.36
N THR A 405 7.46 -0.10 15.05
CA THR A 405 7.53 -1.50 14.63
C THR A 405 8.21 -1.63 13.28
N TYR A 406 7.87 -0.81 12.30
CA TYR A 406 8.55 -0.81 11.00
C TYR A 406 10.00 -0.35 11.11
N CYS A 407 10.30 0.65 11.92
CA CYS A 407 11.68 1.03 12.20
C CYS A 407 12.47 -0.13 12.78
N ALA A 408 11.92 -0.86 13.74
CA ALA A 408 12.57 -2.02 14.34
C ALA A 408 12.83 -3.15 13.33
N VAL A 409 11.85 -3.46 12.47
CA VAL A 409 11.99 -4.45 11.39
C VAL A 409 13.10 -4.04 10.41
N GLN A 410 13.29 -2.74 10.18
CA GLN A 410 14.32 -2.20 9.31
C GLN A 410 15.67 -1.98 9.98
N GLY A 411 15.80 -2.32 11.27
CA GLY A 411 17.00 -2.05 12.06
C GLY A 411 17.20 -0.56 12.40
N LEU A 412 16.15 0.25 12.24
CA LEU A 412 16.14 1.63 12.68
C LEU A 412 15.74 1.69 14.16
N GLN A 413 16.28 2.65 14.88
CA GLN A 413 15.94 2.83 16.30
C GLN A 413 14.91 3.95 16.45
N PRO A 414 13.77 3.69 17.11
CA PRO A 414 12.83 4.73 17.48
C PRO A 414 13.51 5.82 18.31
N THR A 415 13.14 7.07 18.09
CA THR A 415 13.64 8.22 18.81
C THR A 415 12.53 9.24 19.04
N GLU A 416 12.65 10.06 20.09
CA GLU A 416 11.76 11.20 20.32
C GLU A 416 12.16 12.41 19.47
N ASP A 417 13.41 12.44 18.97
CA ASP A 417 13.96 13.52 18.18
C ASP A 417 14.24 13.08 16.74
N TRP A 418 13.19 12.99 15.98
CA TRP A 418 13.22 12.47 14.61
C TRP A 418 13.94 13.39 13.63
N ASN A 419 13.90 14.72 13.84
CA ASN A 419 14.58 15.64 12.95
C ASN A 419 16.10 15.54 13.07
N ASP A 420 16.63 15.48 14.30
CA ASP A 420 18.06 15.29 14.53
C ASP A 420 18.52 13.91 14.05
N TYR A 421 17.71 12.87 14.29
CA TYR A 421 17.99 11.54 13.77
C TYR A 421 18.06 11.54 12.23
N ALA A 422 17.09 12.15 11.56
CA ALA A 422 17.04 12.23 10.11
C ALA A 422 18.18 13.06 9.52
N LEU A 423 18.60 14.12 10.24
CA LEU A 423 19.76 14.93 9.88
C LEU A 423 21.06 14.11 9.99
N ASP A 424 21.25 13.36 11.07
CA ASP A 424 22.41 12.48 11.26
C ASP A 424 22.47 11.36 10.21
N LYS A 425 21.31 10.87 9.77
CA LYS A 425 21.20 9.88 8.68
C LYS A 425 21.36 10.47 7.28
N GLY A 426 21.38 11.80 7.16
CA GLY A 426 21.42 12.48 5.87
C GLY A 426 20.10 12.44 5.09
N TRP A 427 18.99 12.09 5.74
CA TRP A 427 17.64 12.19 5.14
C TRP A 427 17.18 13.65 5.07
N ILE A 428 17.59 14.45 6.03
CA ILE A 428 17.50 15.92 6.01
C ILE A 428 18.90 16.45 5.68
N VAL A 429 18.99 17.36 4.72
CA VAL A 429 20.21 18.10 4.44
C VAL A 429 20.08 19.53 4.97
N LYS A 430 21.19 20.11 5.44
CA LYS A 430 21.26 21.44 6.06
C LYS A 430 22.38 22.26 5.45
N ALA A 431 22.12 23.57 5.24
CA ALA A 431 23.13 24.54 4.81
C ALA A 431 22.85 25.94 5.36
N ASP A 432 23.84 26.80 5.36
CA ASP A 432 23.69 28.18 5.83
C ASP A 432 23.14 29.11 4.73
N THR A 433 23.29 28.74 3.46
CA THR A 433 22.77 29.51 2.32
C THR A 433 21.91 28.62 1.40
N ILE A 434 21.08 29.25 0.60
CA ILE A 434 20.22 28.57 -0.39
C ILE A 434 21.05 27.88 -1.47
N GLU A 435 22.15 28.51 -1.90
CA GLU A 435 23.04 27.98 -2.92
C GLU A 435 23.81 26.75 -2.41
N GLU A 436 24.27 26.78 -1.16
CA GLU A 436 24.90 25.63 -0.51
C GLU A 436 23.89 24.50 -0.28
N LEU A 437 22.63 24.84 0.03
CA LEU A 437 21.57 23.84 0.18
C LEU A 437 21.32 23.11 -1.15
N ALA A 438 21.19 23.85 -2.24
CA ALA A 438 20.98 23.27 -3.57
C ALA A 438 22.06 22.24 -3.93
N ALA A 439 23.33 22.55 -3.63
CA ALA A 439 24.46 21.64 -3.87
C ALA A 439 24.38 20.32 -3.07
N LYS A 440 23.68 20.32 -1.94
CA LYS A 440 23.44 19.13 -1.09
C LYS A 440 22.15 18.40 -1.43
N MET A 441 21.24 19.02 -2.17
CA MET A 441 19.98 18.43 -2.59
C MET A 441 20.22 17.49 -3.78
N GLN A 442 20.52 16.24 -3.48
CA GLN A 442 20.73 15.18 -4.44
C GLN A 442 19.60 14.16 -4.33
N GLY A 443 19.05 13.73 -5.46
CA GLY A 443 17.99 12.75 -5.52
C GLY A 443 18.13 11.87 -6.75
N VAL A 444 17.38 10.78 -6.82
CA VAL A 444 17.45 9.81 -7.90
C VAL A 444 16.25 9.98 -8.83
N ASN A 445 16.53 10.15 -10.12
CA ASN A 445 15.49 10.22 -11.15
C ASN A 445 14.95 8.82 -11.50
N PRO A 446 13.85 8.72 -12.27
CA PRO A 446 13.30 7.44 -12.70
C PRO A 446 14.24 6.55 -13.53
N SER A 447 15.25 7.14 -14.16
CA SER A 447 16.30 6.40 -14.88
C SER A 447 17.41 5.88 -13.97
N ASN A 448 17.26 6.04 -12.64
CA ASN A 448 18.25 5.67 -11.63
C ASN A 448 19.56 6.48 -11.73
N GLU A 449 19.48 7.72 -12.17
CA GLU A 449 20.58 8.66 -12.21
C GLU A 449 20.45 9.67 -11.06
N VAL A 450 21.60 10.02 -10.46
CA VAL A 450 21.65 11.06 -9.42
C VAL A 450 21.61 12.44 -10.07
N GLU A 451 20.62 13.21 -9.68
CA GLU A 451 20.48 14.61 -10.08
C GLU A 451 20.59 15.54 -8.87
N THR A 452 21.15 16.72 -9.10
CA THR A 452 21.30 17.77 -8.06
C THR A 452 20.39 18.94 -8.40
N CYS A 453 19.81 19.56 -7.39
CA CYS A 453 18.97 20.73 -7.58
C CYS A 453 19.72 21.92 -8.21
N ASP A 454 19.12 22.60 -9.17
CA ASP A 454 19.68 23.81 -9.77
C ASP A 454 19.68 24.97 -8.78
N ALA A 455 20.85 25.52 -8.50
CA ALA A 455 21.03 26.55 -7.48
C ALA A 455 20.43 27.91 -7.87
N GLU A 456 20.52 28.28 -9.15
CA GLU A 456 19.95 29.56 -9.65
C GLU A 456 18.44 29.51 -9.61
N GLY A 457 17.86 28.37 -10.04
CA GLY A 457 16.41 28.13 -9.97
C GLY A 457 15.89 28.11 -8.55
N LEU A 458 16.59 27.44 -7.63
CA LEU A 458 16.20 27.40 -6.21
C LEU A 458 16.24 28.81 -5.59
N LYS A 459 17.28 29.59 -5.86
CA LYS A 459 17.37 30.98 -5.35
C LYS A 459 16.25 31.86 -5.91
N ALA A 460 15.98 31.75 -7.22
CA ALA A 460 14.88 32.49 -7.85
C ALA A 460 13.52 32.12 -7.24
N THR A 461 13.30 30.83 -6.97
CA THR A 461 12.07 30.34 -6.32
C THR A 461 11.95 30.84 -4.89
N PHE A 462 13.03 30.81 -4.11
CA PHE A 462 13.07 31.32 -2.75
C PHE A 462 12.66 32.82 -2.70
N ASP A 463 13.25 33.64 -3.57
CA ASP A 463 12.94 35.07 -3.63
C ASP A 463 11.49 35.31 -4.07
N ALA A 464 11.02 34.60 -5.08
CA ALA A 464 9.65 34.73 -5.59
C ALA A 464 8.61 34.28 -4.54
N TYR A 465 8.85 33.15 -3.86
CA TYR A 465 7.97 32.65 -2.81
C TYR A 465 7.89 33.61 -1.62
N ASN A 466 9.02 34.08 -1.12
CA ASN A 466 9.05 35.08 -0.04
C ASN A 466 8.36 36.40 -0.44
N ALA A 467 8.49 36.82 -1.70
CA ALA A 467 7.77 37.98 -2.21
C ALA A 467 6.25 37.73 -2.30
N ALA A 468 5.83 36.53 -2.69
CA ALA A 468 4.42 36.11 -2.72
C ALA A 468 3.82 36.10 -1.30
N CYS A 469 4.53 35.56 -0.32
CA CYS A 469 4.12 35.58 1.09
C CYS A 469 3.93 37.01 1.60
N LYS A 470 4.88 37.92 1.31
CA LYS A 470 4.77 39.35 1.69
C LYS A 470 3.57 40.05 1.04
N LYS A 471 3.15 39.60 -0.16
CA LYS A 471 1.96 40.13 -0.87
C LYS A 471 0.66 39.45 -0.42
N GLY A 472 0.73 38.34 0.30
CA GLY A 472 -0.43 37.52 0.65
C GLY A 472 -1.14 36.89 -0.56
N LYS A 473 -0.41 36.59 -1.64
CA LYS A 473 -0.99 36.01 -2.85
C LYS A 473 0.04 35.18 -3.60
N ASP A 474 -0.26 33.91 -3.81
CA ASP A 474 0.42 33.03 -4.74
C ASP A 474 -0.26 33.14 -6.12
N ALA A 475 0.41 33.76 -7.08
CA ALA A 475 -0.14 33.95 -8.43
C ALA A 475 0.09 32.74 -9.34
N ASP A 476 1.03 31.83 -8.99
CA ASP A 476 1.46 30.73 -9.83
C ASP A 476 0.65 29.46 -9.55
N PHE A 477 0.36 29.17 -8.28
CA PHE A 477 -0.28 27.93 -7.87
C PHE A 477 -1.52 28.12 -6.98
N GLU A 478 -1.91 29.36 -6.71
CA GLU A 478 -3.11 29.70 -5.93
C GLU A 478 -3.10 29.10 -4.51
N ARG A 479 -1.92 28.90 -3.91
CA ARG A 479 -1.80 28.49 -2.51
C ARG A 479 -2.42 29.56 -1.62
N SER A 480 -3.23 29.16 -0.66
CA SER A 480 -3.93 30.06 0.25
C SER A 480 -2.95 30.92 1.07
N ALA A 481 -3.24 32.22 1.18
CA ALA A 481 -2.36 33.17 1.86
C ALA A 481 -2.11 32.81 3.34
N ASP A 482 -3.10 32.25 4.03
CA ASP A 482 -3.04 31.81 5.41
C ASP A 482 -2.19 30.55 5.60
N SER A 483 -1.89 29.82 4.52
CA SER A 483 -0.97 28.68 4.53
C SER A 483 0.45 29.04 4.07
N MET A 484 0.72 30.30 3.76
CA MET A 484 2.00 30.77 3.23
C MET A 484 2.75 31.59 4.27
N GLN A 485 3.94 31.16 4.62
CA GLN A 485 4.87 31.94 5.44
C GLN A 485 6.21 32.06 4.72
N ALA A 486 6.77 33.27 4.71
CA ALA A 486 8.09 33.49 4.16
C ALA A 486 9.15 32.76 5.00
N LEU A 487 10.07 32.10 4.33
CA LEU A 487 11.25 31.54 4.98
C LEU A 487 12.14 32.70 5.48
N SER A 488 12.89 32.45 6.54
CA SER A 488 13.89 33.38 7.04
C SER A 488 14.82 33.84 5.92
N GLU A 489 15.23 35.13 5.94
CA GLU A 489 16.25 35.66 5.03
C GLU A 489 17.67 35.24 5.43
N GLU A 490 17.82 34.76 6.66
CA GLU A 490 19.08 34.23 7.21
C GLU A 490 18.88 32.73 7.50
N GLY A 491 19.86 31.91 7.09
CA GLY A 491 19.85 30.47 7.35
C GLY A 491 19.87 30.10 8.84
N PRO A 492 19.91 28.84 9.19
CA PRO A 492 20.11 27.73 8.27
C PRO A 492 18.80 27.30 7.54
N TYR A 493 19.02 26.70 6.38
CA TYR A 493 17.95 26.10 5.54
C TYR A 493 18.11 24.60 5.48
N TYR A 494 17.01 23.93 5.23
CA TYR A 494 16.91 22.48 5.21
C TYR A 494 16.17 22.00 3.97
N ALA A 495 16.48 20.77 3.53
CA ALA A 495 15.70 20.11 2.51
C ALA A 495 15.55 18.62 2.80
N ILE A 496 14.41 18.08 2.38
CA ILE A 496 14.09 16.66 2.41
C ILE A 496 13.74 16.22 0.99
N GLU A 497 14.34 15.13 0.49
CA GLU A 497 13.88 14.50 -0.73
C GLU A 497 12.46 13.96 -0.50
N MET A 498 11.56 14.30 -1.43
CA MET A 498 10.18 13.85 -1.43
C MET A 498 10.01 12.73 -2.46
N CYS A 499 8.99 11.93 -2.29
CA CYS A 499 8.61 10.92 -3.26
C CYS A 499 7.11 10.93 -3.51
N CYS A 500 6.71 10.46 -4.68
CA CYS A 500 5.35 10.01 -4.87
C CYS A 500 5.16 8.74 -4.04
N SER A 501 4.05 8.62 -3.37
CA SER A 501 3.78 7.45 -2.54
C SER A 501 2.32 7.03 -2.63
N SER A 502 2.05 5.81 -2.24
CA SER A 502 0.70 5.28 -2.08
C SER A 502 0.63 4.43 -0.82
N ILE A 503 -0.57 4.31 -0.27
CA ILE A 503 -0.80 3.41 0.85
C ILE A 503 -1.20 2.03 0.37
N ASN A 504 -1.99 1.96 -0.72
CA ASN A 504 -2.50 0.72 -1.24
C ASN A 504 -2.74 0.79 -2.75
N THR A 505 -2.69 -0.35 -3.40
CA THR A 505 -3.12 -0.55 -4.78
C THR A 505 -4.57 -1.03 -4.83
N GLN A 506 -5.18 -1.05 -6.00
CA GLN A 506 -6.56 -1.49 -6.21
C GLN A 506 -6.62 -2.64 -7.21
N GLY A 507 -7.75 -3.36 -7.23
CA GLY A 507 -7.94 -4.47 -8.14
C GLY A 507 -7.28 -5.77 -7.69
N GLY A 508 -7.11 -6.68 -8.61
CA GLY A 508 -6.65 -8.04 -8.33
C GLY A 508 -7.47 -9.07 -9.09
N PRO A 509 -7.72 -10.26 -8.53
CA PRO A 509 -8.61 -11.22 -9.19
C PRO A 509 -10.05 -10.72 -9.24
N TRP A 510 -10.68 -10.92 -10.40
CA TRP A 510 -12.10 -10.67 -10.60
C TRP A 510 -12.94 -11.64 -9.75
N HIS A 511 -13.99 -11.14 -9.12
CA HIS A 511 -14.89 -11.95 -8.30
C HIS A 511 -16.38 -11.59 -8.51
N ASP A 512 -17.27 -12.47 -8.07
CA ASP A 512 -18.71 -12.21 -8.01
C ASP A 512 -19.13 -11.57 -6.67
N GLY A 513 -20.44 -11.40 -6.46
CA GLY A 513 -20.99 -10.81 -5.25
C GLY A 513 -20.69 -11.57 -3.94
N TYR A 514 -20.31 -12.83 -4.04
CA TYR A 514 -19.91 -13.67 -2.91
C TYR A 514 -18.39 -13.77 -2.73
N ASN A 515 -17.63 -12.92 -3.42
CA ASN A 515 -16.18 -12.93 -3.46
C ASN A 515 -15.54 -14.21 -4.01
N ARG A 516 -16.32 -15.03 -4.76
CA ARG A 516 -15.79 -16.21 -5.46
C ARG A 516 -15.00 -15.75 -6.67
N THR A 517 -13.75 -16.20 -6.76
CA THR A 517 -12.83 -15.83 -7.84
C THR A 517 -13.32 -16.35 -9.19
N LEU A 518 -13.26 -15.50 -10.23
CA LEU A 518 -13.74 -15.79 -11.58
C LEU A 518 -12.57 -15.96 -12.57
N ASP A 519 -12.78 -16.81 -13.57
CA ASP A 519 -11.90 -16.91 -14.73
C ASP A 519 -12.27 -15.87 -15.81
N ALA A 520 -11.50 -15.82 -16.90
CA ALA A 520 -11.71 -14.86 -17.99
C ALA A 520 -13.04 -15.04 -18.75
N GLN A 521 -13.75 -16.13 -18.54
CA GLN A 521 -15.08 -16.39 -19.08
C GLN A 521 -16.19 -16.07 -18.08
N GLY A 522 -15.85 -15.63 -16.87
CA GLY A 522 -16.80 -15.35 -15.78
C GLY A 522 -17.28 -16.60 -15.04
N ASN A 523 -16.60 -17.74 -15.21
CA ASN A 523 -16.93 -18.93 -14.44
C ASN A 523 -16.20 -18.90 -13.10
N VAL A 524 -16.87 -19.35 -12.05
CA VAL A 524 -16.27 -19.50 -10.72
C VAL A 524 -15.15 -20.54 -10.76
N ILE A 525 -13.97 -20.17 -10.21
CA ILE A 525 -12.93 -21.13 -9.85
C ILE A 525 -13.36 -21.78 -8.53
N PRO A 526 -13.76 -23.04 -8.50
CA PRO A 526 -14.39 -23.60 -7.31
C PRO A 526 -13.47 -23.56 -6.08
N ARG A 527 -14.01 -23.14 -4.93
CA ARG A 527 -13.36 -23.11 -3.64
C ARG A 527 -12.21 -22.10 -3.54
N LEU A 528 -12.17 -21.09 -4.43
CA LEU A 528 -11.24 -19.97 -4.37
C LEU A 528 -12.01 -18.67 -4.21
N TYR A 529 -11.60 -17.87 -3.22
CA TYR A 529 -12.17 -16.57 -2.88
C TYR A 529 -11.08 -15.52 -2.83
N ASN A 530 -11.40 -14.26 -3.12
CA ASN A 530 -10.48 -13.13 -2.98
C ASN A 530 -11.19 -11.92 -2.38
N CYS A 531 -10.54 -11.25 -1.43
CA CYS A 531 -11.15 -10.28 -0.55
C CYS A 531 -10.25 -9.08 -0.24
N GLY A 532 -10.89 -7.99 0.14
CA GLY A 532 -10.24 -6.76 0.56
C GLY A 532 -9.57 -6.06 -0.60
N GLU A 533 -8.42 -5.46 -0.33
CA GLU A 533 -7.59 -4.82 -1.35
C GLU A 533 -7.28 -5.76 -2.53
N PHE A 534 -7.13 -7.05 -2.23
CA PHE A 534 -6.89 -8.09 -3.21
C PHE A 534 -8.17 -8.46 -3.97
N GLY A 535 -8.50 -7.68 -4.97
CA GLY A 535 -9.72 -7.78 -5.76
C GLY A 535 -10.76 -6.72 -5.43
N SER A 536 -10.34 -5.61 -4.80
CA SER A 536 -11.22 -4.49 -4.47
C SER A 536 -12.08 -4.04 -5.66
N ILE A 537 -13.35 -3.72 -5.39
CA ILE A 537 -14.24 -3.09 -6.37
C ILE A 537 -13.93 -1.61 -6.60
N ASN A 538 -13.12 -1.00 -5.74
CA ASN A 538 -12.64 0.35 -5.96
C ASN A 538 -11.73 0.35 -7.19
N GLY A 539 -12.16 1.07 -8.23
CA GLY A 539 -11.36 1.19 -9.45
C GLY A 539 -10.42 2.37 -9.38
N PHE A 540 -10.83 3.47 -10.01
CA PHE A 540 -10.02 4.67 -10.12
C PHE A 540 -10.16 5.64 -8.95
N ALA A 541 -11.23 5.55 -8.17
CA ALA A 541 -11.55 6.45 -7.07
C ALA A 541 -11.85 5.68 -5.78
N TYR A 542 -11.53 6.32 -4.67
CA TYR A 542 -11.78 5.83 -3.32
C TYR A 542 -13.27 5.93 -2.97
N LEU A 543 -13.99 4.82 -3.16
CA LEU A 543 -15.44 4.84 -3.24
C LEU A 543 -16.17 4.78 -1.90
N ILE A 544 -15.96 3.68 -1.22
CA ILE A 544 -16.79 3.25 -0.07
C ILE A 544 -15.95 2.99 1.17
N GLY A 545 -14.65 3.35 1.11
CA GLY A 545 -13.68 3.10 2.16
C GLY A 545 -13.09 1.69 2.09
N ASN A 546 -11.79 1.59 1.81
CA ASN A 546 -11.10 0.31 1.66
C ASN A 546 -11.22 -0.58 2.90
N ILE A 547 -11.19 0.01 4.11
CA ILE A 547 -11.32 -0.76 5.35
C ILE A 547 -12.73 -1.37 5.44
N CYS A 548 -13.78 -0.59 5.14
CA CYS A 548 -15.15 -1.07 5.18
C CYS A 548 -15.38 -2.20 4.16
N GLU A 549 -14.87 -2.05 2.95
CA GLU A 549 -14.89 -3.10 1.93
C GLU A 549 -14.13 -4.33 2.40
N ALA A 550 -12.92 -4.17 2.92
CA ALA A 550 -12.09 -5.29 3.34
C ALA A 550 -12.72 -6.09 4.49
N LEU A 551 -13.23 -5.42 5.52
CA LEU A 551 -13.93 -6.08 6.62
C LEU A 551 -15.16 -6.84 6.12
N THR A 552 -15.92 -6.25 5.19
CA THR A 552 -17.16 -6.82 4.67
C THR A 552 -16.89 -8.02 3.75
N THR A 553 -15.96 -7.89 2.80
CA THR A 553 -15.67 -8.95 1.84
C THR A 553 -15.08 -10.19 2.49
N GLY A 554 -14.23 -10.01 3.53
CA GLY A 554 -13.74 -11.14 4.32
C GLY A 554 -14.86 -11.93 4.98
N ARG A 555 -15.86 -11.25 5.56
CA ARG A 555 -17.05 -11.88 6.14
C ARG A 555 -17.91 -12.56 5.08
N ILE A 556 -18.20 -11.90 3.96
CA ILE A 556 -18.98 -12.49 2.85
C ILE A 556 -18.35 -13.81 2.39
N ALA A 557 -17.05 -13.77 2.08
CA ALA A 557 -16.36 -14.96 1.58
C ALA A 557 -16.37 -16.12 2.58
N ALA A 558 -16.17 -15.83 3.87
CA ALA A 558 -16.18 -16.86 4.90
C ALA A 558 -17.55 -17.50 5.08
N LEU A 559 -18.63 -16.72 5.00
CA LEU A 559 -19.99 -17.24 5.12
C LEU A 559 -20.42 -18.07 3.90
N ASP A 560 -19.96 -17.72 2.68
CA ASP A 560 -20.23 -18.52 1.47
C ASP A 560 -19.35 -19.79 1.40
N CYS A 561 -18.13 -19.71 1.96
CA CYS A 561 -17.16 -20.81 1.98
C CYS A 561 -17.49 -21.90 3.01
N ALA A 562 -18.18 -21.58 4.11
CA ALA A 562 -18.52 -22.48 5.21
C ALA A 562 -19.71 -23.41 4.85
#